data_aa4f601fb27117f77f86843a53c24323
#
_entry.id   aa4f601fb27117f77f86843a53c24323
#
_cell.length_a   1.000
_cell.length_b   1.000
_cell.length_c   1.000
_cell.angle_alpha   90.00
_cell.angle_beta   90.00
_cell.angle_gamma   90.00
#
_symmetry.space_group_name_H-M   'P 1'
#
loop_
_entity.id
_entity.type
_entity.pdbx_description
1 polymer ?
#
loop_
_entity_poly.entity_id
_entity_poly.type
_entity_poly.pdbx_seq_one_letter_code
_entity_poly.pdbx_strand_id
1 'polypeptide(L)'
;MVRNSSRGFLVLLFPVMMWCFGAGLQVTSAQTKQSRVAGEYIGILGGRLHLKLHIQVDASGTMSGTLDSIDQGAMGLAGADFRLEGNALSFAVPVVHGSWKGTVSEDGNTLTGAWDQGTPMPLTFHRDTFIPAAKPSAVDGVWLGTLKPGGKELRIQLQVKSDRQGNEFCTLDSLDQQAMGLECAKVKFTGMSFTFDVPSVHGHYEGKLAADGNSLTGSWSQGTPLPLDFSRQAKALELPPVAPPVYESAEPPVSAEDMERVMQRDLGTALKNGRFAPGTGVGVSIGVVTHGKFCVFSLGAAYPDSIFEIGSITKTFTGLILAQMVQQGTVKYEDPVRELLPAGTISKPTGSEITLLDLATQHSGLPRMPDNFAPANKANPYADYDAPRLYAFLRKQGVGKTGQPAYLYSNVGYGLLGQVLAVRSGMKYPDLLKKEVSDPLNLVDTTVILSAAQQARFMQGHDGDGNGAHAWDLDALAGAGAIRSTAVDMVAYLEANLHPDVLKLMSSSREARTLPAAIKDSHELRADAMGGQKIGLAWNYIPETGTYWHNGATGGYSSYAFFNPKADYAGVVLLNETIGEMGSFADRIGEHIGERLAGTPAIDLTK
;
A
#
# COMPACT_ATOMS: atom_id res chain seq x y z
N MET A 1 48.11 -39.49 84.82
CA MET A 1 49.52 -39.02 84.81
C MET A 1 49.59 -37.95 83.75
N VAL A 2 49.57 -36.64 84.18
CA VAL A 2 50.75 -35.81 84.34
C VAL A 2 51.41 -35.54 83.01
N ARG A 3 51.47 -34.35 82.44
CA ARG A 3 51.79 -32.95 82.73
C ARG A 3 51.72 -32.17 81.42
N ASN A 4 51.06 -31.05 81.36
CA ASN A 4 51.59 -29.67 81.45
C ASN A 4 52.78 -29.29 80.50
N SER A 5 52.57 -28.34 79.66
CA SER A 5 52.95 -26.91 79.72
C SER A 5 52.91 -26.27 78.33
N SER A 6 52.12 -25.26 78.16
CA SER A 6 52.35 -23.82 78.23
C SER A 6 53.16 -23.18 77.09
N ARG A 7 52.56 -22.07 76.61
CA ARG A 7 53.09 -20.83 76.06
C ARG A 7 53.35 -20.69 74.56
N GLY A 8 52.73 -19.67 74.05
CA GLY A 8 53.25 -18.81 73.03
C GLY A 8 52.17 -18.04 72.27
N PHE A 9 51.85 -16.83 72.77
CA PHE A 9 51.16 -15.76 72.04
C PHE A 9 51.95 -15.35 70.81
N LEU A 10 51.27 -15.25 69.67
CA LEU A 10 51.55 -14.22 68.68
C LEU A 10 50.32 -13.89 67.87
N VAL A 11 49.83 -12.69 67.99
CA VAL A 11 48.80 -12.02 67.18
C VAL A 11 49.41 -11.74 65.81
N LEU A 12 48.67 -12.13 64.75
CA LEU A 12 48.82 -11.51 63.43
C LEU A 12 47.45 -11.36 62.81
N LEU A 13 47.00 -10.12 62.88
CA LEU A 13 45.93 -9.58 62.01
C LEU A 13 46.37 -9.57 60.57
N PHE A 14 45.37 -9.70 59.71
CA PHE A 14 45.23 -9.54 58.24
C PHE A 14 45.07 -10.84 57.46
N PRO A 15 44.18 -10.86 56.39
CA PRO A 15 43.31 -9.78 55.90
C PRO A 15 41.85 -10.19 55.69
N VAL A 16 40.94 -9.40 56.20
CA VAL A 16 39.58 -9.33 55.65
C VAL A 16 39.53 -8.02 54.83
N MET A 17 39.99 -8.12 53.60
CA MET A 17 39.79 -6.99 52.68
C MET A 17 40.12 -7.43 51.23
N MET A 18 39.27 -8.25 50.63
CA MET A 18 39.32 -8.51 49.15
C MET A 18 38.07 -9.21 48.60
N TRP A 19 36.87 -8.81 49.01
CA TRP A 19 35.64 -9.34 48.38
C TRP A 19 34.56 -8.25 48.13
N CYS A 20 34.90 -6.98 48.19
CA CYS A 20 33.93 -5.90 47.88
C CYS A 20 34.17 -5.19 46.54
N PHE A 21 35.20 -5.56 45.74
CA PHE A 21 35.49 -4.87 44.47
C PHE A 21 34.91 -5.56 43.23
N GLY A 22 34.45 -6.83 43.34
CA GLY A 22 33.89 -7.53 42.19
C GLY A 22 32.42 -7.26 41.90
N ALA A 23 31.62 -7.01 42.94
CA ALA A 23 30.19 -6.79 42.78
C ALA A 23 29.87 -5.34 42.30
N GLY A 24 30.69 -4.36 42.69
CA GLY A 24 30.51 -2.97 42.27
C GLY A 24 30.83 -2.72 40.80
N LEU A 25 31.80 -3.46 40.22
CA LEU A 25 32.17 -3.35 38.81
C LEU A 25 31.17 -4.05 37.88
N GLN A 26 30.50 -5.11 38.34
CA GLN A 26 29.45 -5.78 37.55
C GLN A 26 28.16 -4.95 37.56
N VAL A 27 27.77 -4.32 38.67
CA VAL A 27 26.61 -3.44 38.74
C VAL A 27 26.80 -2.19 37.87
N THR A 28 27.97 -1.56 37.89
CA THR A 28 28.27 -0.38 37.04
C THR A 28 28.32 -0.74 35.55
N SER A 29 28.79 -1.93 35.15
CA SER A 29 28.84 -2.33 33.75
C SER A 29 27.46 -2.69 33.21
N ALA A 30 26.59 -3.31 33.99
CA ALA A 30 25.20 -3.59 33.62
C ALA A 30 24.37 -2.31 33.53
N GLN A 31 24.51 -1.41 34.48
CA GLN A 31 23.84 -0.11 34.51
C GLN A 31 24.27 0.80 33.34
N THR A 32 25.55 0.75 32.96
CA THR A 32 26.07 1.48 31.80
C THR A 32 25.52 0.90 30.48
N LYS A 33 25.28 -0.40 30.42
CA LYS A 33 24.70 -1.05 29.24
C LYS A 33 23.21 -0.75 29.07
N GLN A 34 22.44 -0.73 30.15
CA GLN A 34 21.01 -0.41 30.10
C GLN A 34 20.75 1.06 29.81
N SER A 35 21.54 1.98 30.40
CA SER A 35 21.43 3.42 30.13
C SER A 35 21.70 3.78 28.66
N ARG A 36 22.41 2.92 27.90
CA ARG A 36 22.68 3.12 26.47
C ARG A 36 21.41 3.12 25.62
N VAL A 37 20.37 2.39 26.01
CA VAL A 37 19.12 2.28 25.25
C VAL A 37 18.04 3.26 25.72
N ALA A 38 18.27 4.00 26.80
CA ALA A 38 17.34 5.05 27.22
C ALA A 38 17.27 6.17 26.17
N GLY A 39 16.07 6.61 25.82
CA GLY A 39 15.84 7.67 24.85
C GLY A 39 14.59 7.47 24.01
N GLU A 40 14.45 8.31 23.02
CA GLU A 40 13.35 8.27 22.06
C GLU A 40 13.83 7.66 20.74
N TYR A 41 12.99 6.87 20.11
CA TYR A 41 13.27 6.20 18.85
C TYR A 41 12.07 6.30 17.92
N ILE A 42 12.33 6.47 16.64
CA ILE A 42 11.32 6.51 15.59
C ILE A 42 11.49 5.31 14.66
N GLY A 43 10.38 4.74 14.20
CA GLY A 43 10.37 3.61 13.27
C GLY A 43 9.08 3.60 12.46
N ILE A 44 9.10 2.91 11.32
CA ILE A 44 7.94 2.79 10.44
C ILE A 44 7.60 1.32 10.29
N LEU A 45 6.45 0.92 10.83
CA LEU A 45 5.95 -0.44 10.71
C LEU A 45 5.20 -0.62 9.39
N GLY A 46 5.54 -1.67 8.63
CA GLY A 46 4.89 -1.97 7.37
C GLY A 46 4.98 -0.84 6.32
N GLY A 47 5.96 0.08 6.46
CA GLY A 47 6.13 1.22 5.55
C GLY A 47 5.03 2.29 5.62
N ARG A 48 4.14 2.21 6.60
CA ARG A 48 2.96 3.11 6.72
C ARG A 48 2.76 3.68 8.11
N LEU A 49 3.00 2.90 9.16
CA LEU A 49 2.65 3.26 10.52
C LEU A 49 3.86 3.84 11.24
N HIS A 50 3.86 5.15 11.46
CA HIS A 50 4.91 5.83 12.20
C HIS A 50 4.76 5.57 13.70
N LEU A 51 5.79 4.97 14.27
CA LEU A 51 5.86 4.61 15.68
C LEU A 51 6.96 5.41 16.36
N LYS A 52 6.67 5.90 17.58
CA LYS A 52 7.66 6.52 18.44
C LYS A 52 7.75 5.73 19.76
N LEU A 53 8.93 5.17 20.02
CA LEU A 53 9.22 4.38 21.20
C LEU A 53 9.99 5.22 22.21
N HIS A 54 9.48 5.33 23.42
CA HIS A 54 10.12 6.00 24.55
C HIS A 54 10.65 4.96 25.52
N ILE A 55 11.96 4.90 25.71
CA ILE A 55 12.59 3.99 26.68
C ILE A 55 13.20 4.80 27.83
N GLN A 56 12.83 4.46 29.03
CA GLN A 56 13.37 5.02 30.27
C GLN A 56 14.08 3.93 31.08
N VAL A 57 15.15 4.30 31.73
CA VAL A 57 15.91 3.44 32.64
C VAL A 57 16.06 4.18 33.95
N ASP A 58 15.55 3.63 35.04
CA ASP A 58 15.62 4.24 36.36
C ASP A 58 17.00 4.03 37.01
N ALA A 59 17.19 4.62 38.20
CA ALA A 59 18.44 4.54 38.94
C ALA A 59 18.80 3.08 39.36
N SER A 60 17.84 2.19 39.41
CA SER A 60 18.05 0.76 39.70
C SER A 60 18.43 -0.07 38.46
N GLY A 61 18.34 0.52 37.28
CA GLY A 61 18.52 -0.16 35.99
C GLY A 61 17.24 -0.79 35.45
N THR A 62 16.07 -0.57 36.07
CA THR A 62 14.79 -1.08 35.57
C THR A 62 14.37 -0.29 34.34
N MET A 63 14.02 -1.02 33.28
CA MET A 63 13.55 -0.44 32.02
C MET A 63 12.03 -0.32 32.02
N SER A 64 11.54 0.80 31.51
CA SER A 64 10.13 1.05 31.22
C SER A 64 10.00 1.87 29.93
N GLY A 65 8.82 1.96 29.38
CA GLY A 65 8.63 2.79 28.19
C GLY A 65 7.19 2.82 27.69
N THR A 66 6.95 3.65 26.70
CA THR A 66 5.68 3.76 25.99
C THR A 66 5.91 3.74 24.50
N LEU A 67 4.89 3.34 23.77
CA LEU A 67 4.86 3.36 22.30
C LEU A 67 3.74 4.31 21.86
N ASP A 68 4.07 5.23 20.97
CA ASP A 68 3.09 6.06 20.27
C ASP A 68 2.88 5.51 18.86
N SER A 69 1.64 5.35 18.45
CA SER A 69 1.26 5.11 17.05
C SER A 69 0.74 6.43 16.47
N ILE A 70 1.62 7.17 15.79
CA ILE A 70 1.38 8.56 15.39
C ILE A 70 0.20 8.66 14.43
N ASP A 71 0.19 7.84 13.39
CA ASP A 71 -0.84 7.88 12.36
C ASP A 71 -2.23 7.41 12.86
N GLN A 72 -2.24 6.65 13.95
CA GLN A 72 -3.48 6.17 14.59
C GLN A 72 -3.93 7.06 15.75
N GLY A 73 -3.16 8.12 16.07
CA GLY A 73 -3.45 8.99 17.21
C GLY A 73 -3.39 8.28 18.58
N ALA A 74 -2.82 7.07 18.65
CA ALA A 74 -2.74 6.28 19.87
C ALA A 74 -1.41 6.60 20.59
N MET A 75 -1.47 7.49 21.55
CA MET A 75 -0.29 8.02 22.27
C MET A 75 -0.16 7.38 23.65
N GLY A 76 1.09 7.21 24.09
CA GLY A 76 1.39 6.77 25.45
C GLY A 76 0.99 5.33 25.77
N LEU A 77 0.92 4.43 24.74
CA LEU A 77 0.61 3.03 24.94
C LEU A 77 1.65 2.40 25.87
N ALA A 78 1.23 1.94 27.04
CA ALA A 78 2.15 1.42 28.05
C ALA A 78 2.87 0.17 27.57
N GLY A 79 4.19 0.22 27.55
CA GLY A 79 5.05 -0.94 27.31
C GLY A 79 5.26 -1.75 28.60
N ALA A 80 5.43 -3.06 28.45
CA ALA A 80 5.67 -4.01 29.52
C ALA A 80 6.83 -4.94 29.13
N ASP A 81 7.34 -5.69 30.12
CA ASP A 81 8.34 -6.74 29.94
C ASP A 81 9.61 -6.31 29.21
N PHE A 82 10.06 -5.07 29.38
CA PHE A 82 11.33 -4.62 28.82
C PHE A 82 12.49 -5.44 29.35
N ARG A 83 13.24 -6.07 28.45
CA ARG A 83 14.43 -6.89 28.78
C ARG A 83 15.56 -6.57 27.82
N LEU A 84 16.75 -6.37 28.36
CA LEU A 84 17.99 -6.23 27.58
C LEU A 84 19.00 -7.27 28.09
N GLU A 85 19.25 -8.28 27.27
CA GLU A 85 20.24 -9.33 27.52
C GLU A 85 21.37 -9.23 26.50
N GLY A 86 22.51 -8.71 26.93
CA GLY A 86 23.61 -8.36 26.00
C GLY A 86 23.19 -7.25 25.06
N ASN A 87 22.94 -7.57 23.81
CA ASN A 87 22.40 -6.65 22.80
C ASN A 87 20.96 -7.03 22.38
N ALA A 88 20.41 -8.12 22.88
CA ALA A 88 19.03 -8.50 22.57
C ALA A 88 18.06 -7.69 23.43
N LEU A 89 17.19 -6.90 22.80
CA LEU A 89 16.13 -6.11 23.43
C LEU A 89 14.78 -6.71 23.09
N SER A 90 13.90 -6.79 24.08
CA SER A 90 12.49 -7.14 23.87
C SER A 90 11.57 -6.32 24.77
N PHE A 91 10.34 -6.09 24.31
CA PHE A 91 9.26 -5.50 25.08
C PHE A 91 7.90 -5.90 24.52
N ALA A 92 6.84 -5.74 25.30
CA ALA A 92 5.47 -5.95 24.88
C ALA A 92 4.66 -4.65 25.01
N VAL A 93 3.57 -4.53 24.25
CA VAL A 93 2.55 -3.47 24.38
C VAL A 93 1.19 -4.16 24.50
N PRO A 94 0.78 -4.52 25.74
CA PRO A 94 -0.35 -5.43 25.97
C PRO A 94 -1.69 -4.95 25.42
N VAL A 95 -1.92 -3.64 25.42
CA VAL A 95 -3.20 -3.04 24.97
C VAL A 95 -3.49 -3.29 23.50
N VAL A 96 -2.43 -3.51 22.68
CA VAL A 96 -2.54 -3.84 21.26
C VAL A 96 -2.12 -5.29 20.98
N HIS A 97 -1.97 -6.12 22.00
CA HIS A 97 -1.48 -7.51 21.91
C HIS A 97 -0.17 -7.64 21.10
N GLY A 98 0.65 -6.59 21.09
CA GLY A 98 1.87 -6.50 20.31
C GLY A 98 3.11 -6.75 21.15
N SER A 99 4.18 -7.26 20.52
CA SER A 99 5.51 -7.36 21.12
C SER A 99 6.59 -7.06 20.07
N TRP A 100 7.72 -6.54 20.55
CA TRP A 100 8.89 -6.31 19.71
C TRP A 100 10.09 -7.09 20.24
N LYS A 101 10.86 -7.70 19.33
CA LYS A 101 12.12 -8.40 19.65
C LYS A 101 13.16 -8.07 18.61
N GLY A 102 14.39 -7.78 19.07
CA GLY A 102 15.46 -7.41 18.16
C GLY A 102 16.79 -7.21 18.85
N THR A 103 17.70 -6.53 18.17
CA THR A 103 19.05 -6.25 18.63
C THR A 103 19.32 -4.74 18.65
N VAL A 104 20.12 -4.32 19.60
CA VAL A 104 20.60 -2.94 19.77
C VAL A 104 21.99 -2.83 19.13
N SER A 105 22.22 -1.82 18.31
CA SER A 105 23.55 -1.49 17.75
C SER A 105 24.54 -1.14 18.87
N GLU A 106 25.83 -1.25 18.59
CA GLU A 106 26.87 -0.96 19.60
C GLU A 106 26.81 0.46 20.16
N ASP A 107 26.44 1.44 19.34
CA ASP A 107 26.26 2.84 19.71
C ASP A 107 24.91 3.14 20.39
N GLY A 108 23.98 2.18 20.42
CA GLY A 108 22.64 2.33 20.97
C GLY A 108 21.68 3.16 20.11
N ASN A 109 22.05 3.49 18.87
CA ASN A 109 21.27 4.39 18.01
C ASN A 109 20.28 3.67 17.09
N THR A 110 20.42 2.35 16.94
CA THR A 110 19.52 1.56 16.07
C THR A 110 19.06 0.31 16.82
N LEU A 111 17.75 0.04 16.76
CA LEU A 111 17.11 -1.16 17.28
C LEU A 111 16.55 -1.91 16.07
N THR A 112 17.20 -2.99 15.64
CA THR A 112 16.78 -3.79 14.48
C THR A 112 16.07 -5.05 14.94
N GLY A 113 14.82 -5.24 14.53
CA GLY A 113 14.02 -6.37 14.99
C GLY A 113 12.71 -6.54 14.23
N ALA A 114 11.77 -7.18 14.91
CA ALA A 114 10.44 -7.39 14.38
C ALA A 114 9.36 -7.08 15.43
N TRP A 115 8.27 -6.51 14.98
CA TRP A 115 7.02 -6.33 15.71
C TRP A 115 6.10 -7.52 15.45
N ASP A 116 5.51 -8.08 16.49
CA ASP A 116 4.64 -9.25 16.41
C ASP A 116 3.28 -8.94 17.06
N GLN A 117 2.24 -9.01 16.25
CA GLN A 117 0.81 -8.99 16.65
C GLN A 117 0.09 -10.19 16.05
N GLY A 118 0.73 -11.37 16.09
CA GLY A 118 0.27 -12.61 15.47
C GLY A 118 1.16 -13.03 14.30
N THR A 119 1.68 -12.05 13.54
CA THR A 119 2.69 -12.28 12.50
C THR A 119 3.83 -11.30 12.68
N PRO A 120 5.09 -11.76 12.81
CA PRO A 120 6.23 -10.88 12.95
C PRO A 120 6.47 -10.04 11.70
N MET A 121 6.49 -8.71 11.84
CA MET A 121 6.83 -7.76 10.79
C MET A 121 8.16 -7.07 11.09
N PRO A 122 9.07 -6.92 10.12
CA PRO A 122 10.30 -6.16 10.33
C PRO A 122 9.99 -4.75 10.82
N LEU A 123 10.65 -4.34 11.90
CA LEU A 123 10.55 -2.98 12.42
C LEU A 123 11.91 -2.57 13.00
N THR A 124 12.53 -1.60 12.35
CA THR A 124 13.75 -0.96 12.83
C THR A 124 13.40 0.39 13.41
N PHE A 125 13.86 0.63 14.64
CA PHE A 125 13.78 1.94 15.26
C PHE A 125 15.15 2.62 15.19
N HIS A 126 15.18 3.89 14.87
CA HIS A 126 16.35 4.75 14.91
C HIS A 126 16.18 5.78 16.03
N ARG A 127 17.26 6.03 16.79
CA ARG A 127 17.22 7.03 17.86
C ARG A 127 16.81 8.38 17.28
N ASP A 128 15.84 9.00 17.90
CA ASP A 128 15.47 10.38 17.58
C ASP A 128 16.57 11.30 18.12
N THR A 129 17.51 11.64 17.26
CA THR A 129 18.66 12.51 17.58
C THR A 129 18.37 13.97 17.27
N PHE A 130 17.14 14.28 16.90
CA PHE A 130 16.75 15.65 16.60
C PHE A 130 16.87 16.51 17.86
N ILE A 131 17.81 17.44 17.85
CA ILE A 131 17.96 18.48 18.89
C ILE A 131 17.57 19.79 18.25
N PRO A 132 16.44 20.41 18.67
CA PRO A 132 15.98 21.65 18.09
C PRO A 132 17.04 22.74 18.11
N ALA A 133 17.07 23.59 17.11
CA ALA A 133 17.89 24.78 17.09
C ALA A 133 17.53 25.70 18.25
N ALA A 134 18.53 26.29 18.89
CA ALA A 134 18.29 27.28 19.95
C ALA A 134 17.61 28.55 19.41
N LYS A 135 17.80 28.83 18.10
CA LYS A 135 17.13 29.89 17.37
C LYS A 135 16.54 29.25 16.09
N PRO A 136 15.22 29.08 16.04
CA PRO A 136 14.55 28.51 14.86
C PRO A 136 14.89 29.27 13.58
N SER A 137 14.92 28.55 12.46
CA SER A 137 15.00 29.13 11.12
C SER A 137 13.75 29.97 10.82
N ALA A 138 13.84 30.89 9.88
CA ALA A 138 12.69 31.71 9.50
C ALA A 138 11.53 30.91 8.91
N VAL A 139 11.79 29.69 8.42
CA VAL A 139 10.75 28.79 7.88
C VAL A 139 10.24 27.77 8.91
N ASP A 140 10.86 27.66 10.10
CA ASP A 140 10.37 26.77 11.13
C ASP A 140 8.94 27.11 11.53
N GLY A 141 8.11 26.08 11.72
CA GLY A 141 6.72 26.21 12.13
C GLY A 141 5.79 25.35 11.33
N VAL A 142 4.50 25.64 11.48
CA VAL A 142 3.41 24.94 10.79
C VAL A 142 2.87 25.82 9.69
N TRP A 143 2.62 25.22 8.56
CA TRP A 143 2.16 25.89 7.35
C TRP A 143 0.96 25.16 6.78
N LEU A 144 -0.06 25.88 6.30
CA LEU A 144 -1.24 25.31 5.64
C LEU A 144 -1.40 25.94 4.26
N GLY A 145 -1.54 25.10 3.26
CA GLY A 145 -1.80 25.47 1.88
C GLY A 145 -2.92 24.64 1.28
N THR A 146 -3.38 25.04 0.10
CA THR A 146 -4.38 24.30 -0.67
C THR A 146 -3.87 24.04 -2.07
N LEU A 147 -3.67 22.76 -2.37
CA LEU A 147 -3.34 22.30 -3.72
C LEU A 147 -4.63 22.02 -4.49
N LYS A 148 -4.70 22.34 -5.78
CA LYS A 148 -5.92 22.16 -6.61
C LYS A 148 -5.67 21.27 -7.83
N PRO A 149 -5.37 19.96 -7.64
CA PRO A 149 -5.22 19.04 -8.75
C PRO A 149 -6.59 18.76 -9.38
N GLY A 150 -6.71 19.00 -10.69
CA GLY A 150 -7.97 18.76 -11.39
C GLY A 150 -9.16 19.63 -10.97
N GLY A 151 -8.92 20.69 -10.17
CA GLY A 151 -9.97 21.55 -9.62
C GLY A 151 -10.47 21.14 -8.21
N LYS A 152 -10.12 19.96 -7.73
CA LYS A 152 -10.41 19.51 -6.36
C LYS A 152 -9.43 20.16 -5.38
N GLU A 153 -9.93 20.68 -4.28
CA GLU A 153 -9.10 21.26 -3.21
C GLU A 153 -8.54 20.16 -2.31
N LEU A 154 -7.23 20.20 -2.10
CA LEU A 154 -6.53 19.34 -1.14
C LEU A 154 -5.78 20.23 -0.15
N ARG A 155 -6.11 20.14 1.13
CA ARG A 155 -5.39 20.83 2.20
C ARG A 155 -4.08 20.13 2.47
N ILE A 156 -3.01 20.87 2.35
CA ILE A 156 -1.65 20.40 2.56
C ILE A 156 -1.08 21.13 3.79
N GLN A 157 -0.72 20.38 4.80
CA GLN A 157 -0.02 20.89 5.98
C GLN A 157 1.46 20.55 5.88
N LEU A 158 2.31 21.51 6.21
CA LEU A 158 3.75 21.31 6.26
C LEU A 158 4.23 21.68 7.65
N GLN A 159 5.05 20.84 8.25
CA GLN A 159 5.70 21.11 9.52
C GLN A 159 7.21 21.17 9.30
N VAL A 160 7.81 22.33 9.58
CA VAL A 160 9.26 22.56 9.38
C VAL A 160 9.92 22.76 10.72
N LYS A 161 11.08 22.13 10.92
CA LYS A 161 11.91 22.23 12.12
C LYS A 161 13.37 22.30 11.72
N SER A 162 14.17 23.10 12.42
CA SER A 162 15.63 23.12 12.26
C SER A 162 16.35 22.52 13.47
N ASP A 163 17.44 21.81 13.19
CA ASP A 163 18.30 21.23 14.21
C ASP A 163 19.36 22.24 14.70
N ARG A 164 20.12 21.84 15.73
CA ARG A 164 21.20 22.63 16.32
C ARG A 164 22.32 22.98 15.34
N GLN A 165 22.48 22.19 14.26
CA GLN A 165 23.46 22.40 13.21
C GLN A 165 22.96 23.36 12.12
N GLY A 166 21.66 23.73 12.16
CA GLY A 166 21.02 24.60 11.17
C GLY A 166 20.52 23.87 9.94
N ASN A 167 20.35 22.53 10.01
CA ASN A 167 19.68 21.79 8.96
C ASN A 167 18.17 21.86 9.14
N GLU A 168 17.43 22.08 8.06
CA GLU A 168 15.97 22.04 8.05
C GLU A 168 15.47 20.62 7.77
N PHE A 169 14.41 20.26 8.49
CA PHE A 169 13.63 19.03 8.31
C PHE A 169 12.18 19.40 8.14
N CYS A 170 11.45 18.66 7.31
CA CYS A 170 10.03 18.83 7.24
C CYS A 170 9.27 17.51 7.06
N THR A 171 8.01 17.55 7.48
CA THR A 171 7.00 16.55 7.14
C THR A 171 5.82 17.23 6.45
N LEU A 172 5.23 16.54 5.50
CA LEU A 172 4.08 17.01 4.74
C LEU A 172 2.90 16.09 5.01
N ASP A 173 1.76 16.69 5.33
CA ASP A 173 0.49 16.01 5.53
C ASP A 173 -0.48 16.41 4.43
N SER A 174 -1.06 15.46 3.72
CA SER A 174 -2.22 15.67 2.85
C SER A 174 -3.49 15.36 3.65
N LEU A 175 -4.09 16.40 4.25
CA LEU A 175 -5.14 16.26 5.25
C LEU A 175 -6.39 15.56 4.68
N ASP A 176 -6.82 15.94 3.49
CA ASP A 176 -8.02 15.40 2.86
C ASP A 176 -7.81 14.00 2.26
N GLN A 177 -6.57 13.56 2.12
CA GLN A 177 -6.19 12.21 1.70
C GLN A 177 -5.74 11.33 2.87
N GLN A 178 -5.71 11.88 4.09
CA GLN A 178 -5.23 11.22 5.31
C GLN A 178 -3.81 10.64 5.18
N ALA A 179 -2.99 11.21 4.29
CA ALA A 179 -1.60 10.85 4.11
C ALA A 179 -0.74 11.76 5.00
N MET A 180 -0.42 11.27 6.20
CA MET A 180 0.23 12.05 7.26
C MET A 180 1.71 11.70 7.38
N GLY A 181 2.51 12.65 7.86
CA GLY A 181 3.90 12.42 8.21
C GLY A 181 4.82 12.07 7.04
N LEU A 182 4.47 12.47 5.81
CA LEU A 182 5.29 12.21 4.64
C LEU A 182 6.63 12.94 4.80
N GLU A 183 7.72 12.18 4.94
CA GLU A 183 9.05 12.75 5.16
C GLU A 183 9.54 13.54 3.95
N CYS A 184 10.08 14.72 4.20
CA CYS A 184 10.74 15.52 3.20
C CYS A 184 12.23 15.13 3.09
N ALA A 185 12.75 15.19 1.88
CA ALA A 185 14.16 15.05 1.56
C ALA A 185 14.70 16.32 0.90
N LYS A 186 16.02 16.49 0.92
CA LYS A 186 16.71 17.64 0.32
C LYS A 186 16.13 18.99 0.73
N VAL A 187 15.68 19.07 1.99
CA VAL A 187 15.10 20.30 2.56
C VAL A 187 16.18 21.38 2.58
N LYS A 188 15.86 22.55 2.03
CA LYS A 188 16.83 23.63 1.92
C LYS A 188 16.16 25.00 2.00
N PHE A 189 16.63 25.83 2.92
CA PHE A 189 16.26 27.23 3.01
C PHE A 189 17.49 28.10 2.79
N THR A 190 17.50 28.93 1.76
CA THR A 190 18.63 29.81 1.45
C THR A 190 18.13 31.18 1.01
N GLY A 191 18.51 32.21 1.75
CA GLY A 191 17.99 33.56 1.57
C GLY A 191 16.49 33.60 1.90
N MET A 192 15.63 33.67 0.91
CA MET A 192 14.17 33.59 1.05
C MET A 192 13.59 32.39 0.28
N SER A 193 14.43 31.60 -0.40
CA SER A 193 13.99 30.43 -1.17
C SER A 193 13.93 29.20 -0.27
N PHE A 194 12.82 28.47 -0.34
CA PHE A 194 12.57 27.23 0.36
C PHE A 194 12.21 26.11 -0.61
N THR A 195 12.95 25.02 -0.55
CA THR A 195 12.75 23.87 -1.45
C THR A 195 12.82 22.57 -0.68
N PHE A 196 12.03 21.58 -1.09
CA PHE A 196 12.11 20.20 -0.58
C PHE A 196 11.51 19.20 -1.57
N ASP A 197 11.93 17.96 -1.46
CA ASP A 197 11.33 16.81 -2.15
C ASP A 197 10.50 16.00 -1.14
N VAL A 198 9.44 15.32 -1.61
CA VAL A 198 8.71 14.28 -0.86
C VAL A 198 8.78 12.97 -1.66
N PRO A 199 9.80 12.12 -1.38
CA PRO A 199 10.11 10.96 -2.20
C PRO A 199 8.97 9.95 -2.32
N SER A 200 8.20 9.74 -1.25
CA SER A 200 7.09 8.79 -1.20
C SER A 200 5.98 9.07 -2.23
N VAL A 201 5.86 10.32 -2.66
CA VAL A 201 4.86 10.76 -3.65
C VAL A 201 5.51 11.40 -4.89
N HIS A 202 6.85 11.31 -5.03
CA HIS A 202 7.63 11.94 -6.10
C HIS A 202 7.31 13.43 -6.26
N GLY A 203 7.04 14.09 -5.12
CA GLY A 203 6.69 15.49 -5.06
C GLY A 203 7.92 16.38 -4.91
N HIS A 204 7.88 17.56 -5.51
CA HIS A 204 8.87 18.61 -5.31
C HIS A 204 8.17 19.95 -5.07
N TYR A 205 8.63 20.68 -4.06
CA TYR A 205 8.18 22.05 -3.76
C TYR A 205 9.31 23.03 -3.94
N GLU A 206 8.98 24.15 -4.59
CA GLU A 206 9.85 25.33 -4.66
C GLU A 206 9.01 26.57 -4.37
N GLY A 207 9.43 27.39 -3.39
CA GLY A 207 8.73 28.60 -3.01
C GLY A 207 9.64 29.65 -2.38
N LYS A 208 9.04 30.81 -2.10
CA LYS A 208 9.70 31.95 -1.46
C LYS A 208 8.94 32.41 -0.23
N LEU A 209 9.67 32.57 0.86
CA LEU A 209 9.16 33.16 2.10
C LEU A 209 8.94 34.68 1.90
N ALA A 210 7.78 35.15 2.29
CA ALA A 210 7.50 36.60 2.30
C ALA A 210 8.33 37.32 3.37
N ALA A 211 8.54 38.60 3.19
CA ALA A 211 9.36 39.42 4.10
C ALA A 211 8.80 39.48 5.54
N ASP A 212 7.49 39.33 5.70
CA ASP A 212 6.82 39.25 7.01
C ASP A 212 6.93 37.89 7.69
N GLY A 213 7.46 36.87 7.00
CA GLY A 213 7.64 35.52 7.51
C GLY A 213 6.34 34.71 7.63
N ASN A 214 5.21 35.17 7.12
CA ASN A 214 3.89 34.58 7.36
C ASN A 214 3.30 33.83 6.16
N SER A 215 3.92 33.92 4.98
CA SER A 215 3.49 33.20 3.78
C SER A 215 4.67 32.67 2.97
N LEU A 216 4.47 31.51 2.35
CA LEU A 216 5.33 30.93 1.31
C LEU A 216 4.55 30.92 0.01
N THR A 217 5.05 31.58 -1.02
CA THR A 217 4.45 31.53 -2.36
C THR A 217 5.28 30.64 -3.24
N GLY A 218 4.66 29.60 -3.85
CA GLY A 218 5.42 28.63 -4.58
C GLY A 218 4.61 27.68 -5.44
N SER A 219 5.26 26.62 -5.87
CA SER A 219 4.66 25.58 -6.70
C SER A 219 5.04 24.18 -6.21
N TRP A 220 4.09 23.28 -6.35
CA TRP A 220 4.23 21.86 -6.13
C TRP A 220 4.26 21.11 -7.46
N SER A 221 5.17 20.16 -7.62
CA SER A 221 5.29 19.36 -8.83
C SER A 221 5.32 17.86 -8.51
N GLN A 222 4.37 17.13 -9.10
CA GLN A 222 4.33 15.69 -9.24
C GLN A 222 4.12 15.33 -10.72
N GLY A 223 4.81 16.02 -11.60
CA GLY A 223 4.62 16.06 -13.05
C GLY A 223 4.38 17.49 -13.50
N THR A 224 3.13 17.90 -13.75
CA THR A 224 2.80 19.30 -14.08
C THR A 224 2.83 20.14 -12.81
N PRO A 225 3.59 21.25 -12.77
CA PRO A 225 3.61 22.14 -11.61
C PRO A 225 2.24 22.79 -11.38
N LEU A 226 1.82 22.81 -10.11
CA LEU A 226 0.60 23.46 -9.64
C LEU A 226 0.96 24.53 -8.60
N PRO A 227 0.29 25.67 -8.57
CA PRO A 227 0.46 26.65 -7.52
C PRO A 227 0.16 26.01 -6.15
N LEU A 228 1.03 26.24 -5.18
CA LEU A 228 0.83 25.87 -3.78
C LEU A 228 1.44 26.94 -2.90
N ASP A 229 0.60 27.79 -2.40
CA ASP A 229 0.97 28.81 -1.44
C ASP A 229 0.63 28.31 -0.03
N PHE A 230 1.50 28.61 0.94
CA PHE A 230 1.28 28.28 2.33
C PHE A 230 1.14 29.53 3.19
N SER A 231 0.26 29.47 4.16
CA SER A 231 0.14 30.45 5.25
C SER A 231 0.59 29.83 6.58
N ARG A 232 1.33 30.60 7.38
CA ARG A 232 1.81 30.14 8.70
C ARG A 232 0.63 29.96 9.64
N GLN A 233 0.67 28.85 10.39
CA GLN A 233 -0.35 28.51 11.40
C GLN A 233 0.26 28.56 12.81
N ALA A 234 -0.55 28.88 13.81
CA ALA A 234 -0.12 28.87 15.21
C ALA A 234 0.11 27.43 15.73
N LYS A 235 -0.62 26.45 15.21
CA LYS A 235 -0.50 25.03 15.52
C LYS A 235 -0.90 24.17 14.34
N ALA A 236 -0.46 22.91 14.35
CA ALA A 236 -0.89 21.92 13.39
C ALA A 236 -2.42 21.69 13.51
N LEU A 237 -3.08 21.47 12.37
CA LEU A 237 -4.42 20.95 12.35
C LEU A 237 -4.32 19.45 12.69
N GLU A 238 -4.96 19.07 13.76
CA GLU A 238 -5.14 17.68 14.12
C GLU A 238 -6.39 17.17 13.42
N LEU A 239 -6.23 16.18 12.56
CA LEU A 239 -7.40 15.44 12.07
C LEU A 239 -7.94 14.62 13.24
N PRO A 240 -9.28 14.48 13.35
CA PRO A 240 -9.80 13.51 14.29
C PRO A 240 -9.18 12.14 13.95
N PRO A 241 -8.75 11.35 14.95
CA PRO A 241 -8.20 10.03 14.70
C PRO A 241 -9.19 9.24 13.86
N VAL A 242 -8.71 8.59 12.81
CA VAL A 242 -9.53 7.63 12.06
C VAL A 242 -9.96 6.57 13.06
N ALA A 243 -11.25 6.50 13.34
CA ALA A 243 -11.75 5.47 14.23
C ALA A 243 -11.31 4.10 13.66
N PRO A 244 -10.74 3.21 14.47
CA PRO A 244 -10.37 1.89 14.01
C PRO A 244 -11.63 1.21 13.44
N PRO A 245 -11.48 0.35 12.43
CA PRO A 245 -12.61 -0.40 11.89
C PRO A 245 -13.34 -1.10 13.03
N VAL A 246 -14.66 -0.97 13.05
CA VAL A 246 -15.51 -1.69 14.00
C VAL A 246 -15.82 -3.03 13.38
N TYR A 247 -15.67 -4.10 14.14
CA TYR A 247 -15.95 -5.45 13.70
C TYR A 247 -17.19 -5.99 14.39
N GLU A 248 -18.01 -6.70 13.64
CA GLU A 248 -19.10 -7.52 14.16
C GLU A 248 -18.57 -8.82 14.73
N SER A 249 -19.36 -9.50 15.55
CA SER A 249 -18.98 -10.83 16.07
C SER A 249 -18.81 -11.84 14.94
N ALA A 250 -17.87 -12.77 15.11
CA ALA A 250 -17.71 -13.89 14.20
C ALA A 250 -19.01 -14.71 14.09
N GLU A 251 -19.37 -15.07 12.87
CA GLU A 251 -20.44 -16.00 12.55
C GLU A 251 -19.82 -17.24 11.88
N PRO A 252 -20.51 -18.39 11.85
CA PRO A 252 -20.05 -19.55 11.08
C PRO A 252 -19.81 -19.17 9.61
N PRO A 253 -18.85 -19.82 8.91
CA PRO A 253 -18.60 -19.55 7.51
C PRO A 253 -19.88 -19.57 6.67
N VAL A 254 -20.07 -18.51 5.89
CA VAL A 254 -21.26 -18.34 5.06
C VAL A 254 -21.06 -19.06 3.73
N SER A 255 -22.08 -19.83 3.30
CA SER A 255 -22.07 -20.48 1.99
C SER A 255 -22.32 -19.48 0.85
N ALA A 256 -21.96 -19.84 -0.39
CA ALA A 256 -22.29 -19.01 -1.54
C ALA A 256 -23.80 -18.79 -1.67
N GLU A 257 -24.62 -19.82 -1.43
CA GLU A 257 -26.07 -19.75 -1.54
C GLU A 257 -26.73 -18.83 -0.51
N ASP A 258 -26.11 -18.68 0.66
CA ASP A 258 -26.63 -17.81 1.74
C ASP A 258 -26.13 -16.37 1.68
N MET A 259 -25.09 -16.08 0.89
CA MET A 259 -24.38 -14.79 0.89
C MET A 259 -25.31 -13.62 0.54
N GLU A 260 -26.20 -13.78 -0.44
CA GLU A 260 -27.15 -12.71 -0.79
C GLU A 260 -27.99 -12.29 0.42
N ARG A 261 -28.55 -13.24 1.16
CA ARG A 261 -29.37 -12.99 2.37
C ARG A 261 -28.54 -12.30 3.45
N VAL A 262 -27.31 -12.71 3.64
CA VAL A 262 -26.40 -12.10 4.62
C VAL A 262 -26.08 -10.66 4.23
N MET A 263 -25.72 -10.40 2.98
CA MET A 263 -25.40 -9.06 2.50
C MET A 263 -26.61 -8.13 2.49
N GLN A 264 -27.83 -8.62 2.22
CA GLN A 264 -29.06 -7.84 2.37
C GLN A 264 -29.29 -7.42 3.83
N ARG A 265 -28.94 -8.25 4.81
CA ARG A 265 -28.96 -7.92 6.23
C ARG A 265 -27.90 -6.88 6.57
N ASP A 266 -26.65 -7.14 6.22
CA ASP A 266 -25.48 -6.38 6.66
C ASP A 266 -25.39 -5.01 5.96
N LEU A 267 -25.92 -4.88 4.74
CA LEU A 267 -26.09 -3.62 4.02
C LEU A 267 -27.44 -2.94 4.24
N GLY A 268 -28.26 -3.44 5.17
CA GLY A 268 -29.66 -3.01 5.33
C GLY A 268 -29.85 -1.49 5.49
N THR A 269 -28.95 -0.79 6.19
CA THR A 269 -28.98 0.68 6.33
C THR A 269 -28.64 1.37 5.00
N ALA A 270 -27.61 0.89 4.30
CA ALA A 270 -27.19 1.44 3.01
C ALA A 270 -28.27 1.26 1.92
N LEU A 271 -29.04 0.16 2.00
CA LEU A 271 -30.13 -0.15 1.08
C LEU A 271 -31.39 0.71 1.33
N LYS A 272 -31.69 1.04 2.59
CA LYS A 272 -32.95 1.78 2.95
C LYS A 272 -32.81 3.28 2.82
N ASN A 273 -31.76 3.85 3.41
CA ASN A 273 -31.65 5.30 3.60
C ASN A 273 -30.26 5.83 3.19
N GLY A 274 -29.38 4.97 2.67
CA GLY A 274 -28.00 5.32 2.37
C GLY A 274 -27.67 5.23 0.89
N ARG A 275 -26.47 4.83 0.61
CA ARG A 275 -25.82 4.80 -0.69
C ARG A 275 -26.61 4.06 -1.77
N PHE A 276 -27.25 2.94 -1.46
CA PHE A 276 -28.01 2.11 -2.37
C PHE A 276 -29.53 2.33 -2.29
N ALA A 277 -29.96 3.43 -1.67
CA ALA A 277 -31.37 3.72 -1.56
C ALA A 277 -32.04 3.94 -2.93
N PRO A 278 -33.34 3.66 -3.09
CA PRO A 278 -34.06 3.91 -4.33
C PRO A 278 -33.88 5.35 -4.83
N GLY A 279 -33.54 5.51 -6.09
CA GLY A 279 -33.36 6.82 -6.74
C GLY A 279 -31.93 7.40 -6.71
N THR A 280 -31.00 6.78 -6.00
CA THR A 280 -29.57 7.22 -6.03
C THR A 280 -28.87 6.89 -7.34
N GLY A 281 -29.34 5.89 -8.09
CA GLY A 281 -28.65 5.36 -9.26
C GLY A 281 -27.43 4.51 -8.92
N VAL A 282 -27.06 4.41 -7.64
CA VAL A 282 -25.92 3.62 -7.19
C VAL A 282 -26.35 2.17 -6.96
N GLY A 283 -25.57 1.24 -7.44
CA GLY A 283 -25.78 -0.18 -7.28
C GLY A 283 -24.48 -0.97 -7.21
N VAL A 284 -24.56 -2.13 -6.60
CA VAL A 284 -23.45 -3.07 -6.45
C VAL A 284 -23.83 -4.43 -6.99
N SER A 285 -22.93 -5.05 -7.76
CA SER A 285 -23.00 -6.46 -8.14
C SER A 285 -21.93 -7.23 -7.41
N ILE A 286 -22.32 -8.32 -6.77
CA ILE A 286 -21.50 -9.17 -5.92
C ILE A 286 -21.53 -10.59 -6.47
N GLY A 287 -20.35 -11.19 -6.56
CA GLY A 287 -20.22 -12.60 -6.91
C GLY A 287 -19.34 -13.30 -5.89
N VAL A 288 -19.72 -14.49 -5.46
CA VAL A 288 -18.95 -15.33 -4.55
C VAL A 288 -18.87 -16.77 -5.02
N VAL A 289 -17.77 -17.43 -4.68
CA VAL A 289 -17.53 -18.85 -4.93
C VAL A 289 -17.12 -19.50 -3.62
N THR A 290 -17.70 -20.64 -3.28
CA THR A 290 -17.25 -21.51 -2.18
C THR A 290 -17.41 -22.96 -2.57
N HIS A 291 -16.35 -23.76 -2.48
CA HIS A 291 -16.39 -25.22 -2.71
C HIS A 291 -17.08 -25.60 -4.04
N GLY A 292 -16.74 -24.88 -5.11
CA GLY A 292 -17.29 -25.11 -6.45
C GLY A 292 -18.75 -24.68 -6.66
N LYS A 293 -19.36 -24.04 -5.67
CA LYS A 293 -20.68 -23.38 -5.78
C LYS A 293 -20.50 -21.88 -5.88
N PHE A 294 -21.34 -21.23 -6.65
CA PHE A 294 -21.29 -19.78 -6.81
C PHE A 294 -22.67 -19.14 -6.67
N CYS A 295 -22.66 -17.87 -6.28
CA CYS A 295 -23.83 -17.00 -6.28
C CYS A 295 -23.42 -15.65 -6.86
N VAL A 296 -24.29 -15.09 -7.72
CA VAL A 296 -24.17 -13.71 -8.21
C VAL A 296 -25.49 -13.01 -7.96
N PHE A 297 -25.42 -11.87 -7.30
CA PHE A 297 -26.59 -11.05 -6.97
C PHE A 297 -26.25 -9.56 -7.06
N SER A 298 -27.27 -8.73 -7.12
CA SER A 298 -27.10 -7.28 -7.22
C SER A 298 -28.05 -6.57 -6.27
N LEU A 299 -27.59 -5.43 -5.75
CA LEU A 299 -28.32 -4.59 -4.80
C LEU A 299 -28.32 -3.14 -5.30
N GLY A 300 -29.30 -2.35 -4.83
CA GLY A 300 -29.49 -0.97 -5.29
C GLY A 300 -29.97 -0.89 -6.73
N ALA A 301 -29.33 -0.05 -7.56
CA ALA A 301 -29.71 0.18 -8.95
C ALA A 301 -29.12 -0.85 -9.94
N ALA A 302 -28.27 -1.78 -9.50
CA ALA A 302 -27.63 -2.77 -10.36
C ALA A 302 -28.53 -3.98 -10.63
N TYR A 303 -28.28 -4.61 -11.78
CA TYR A 303 -28.87 -5.89 -12.19
C TYR A 303 -27.77 -6.96 -12.31
N PRO A 304 -28.11 -8.26 -12.31
CA PRO A 304 -27.12 -9.34 -12.36
C PRO A 304 -26.19 -9.31 -13.58
N ASP A 305 -26.67 -8.74 -14.70
CA ASP A 305 -25.94 -8.59 -15.96
C ASP A 305 -25.40 -7.17 -16.20
N SER A 306 -25.45 -6.31 -15.18
CA SER A 306 -24.87 -4.96 -15.24
C SER A 306 -23.38 -5.00 -15.47
N ILE A 307 -22.89 -4.11 -16.32
CA ILE A 307 -21.47 -3.97 -16.66
C ILE A 307 -20.89 -2.76 -15.94
N PHE A 308 -19.66 -2.94 -15.43
CA PHE A 308 -18.91 -1.94 -14.66
C PHE A 308 -17.49 -1.79 -15.22
N GLU A 309 -16.86 -0.64 -15.02
CA GLU A 309 -15.41 -0.55 -15.12
C GLU A 309 -14.78 -1.25 -13.91
N ILE A 310 -13.87 -2.21 -14.16
CA ILE A 310 -13.19 -2.93 -13.07
C ILE A 310 -11.87 -2.27 -12.65
N GLY A 311 -11.54 -1.13 -13.25
CA GLY A 311 -10.35 -0.36 -12.91
C GLY A 311 -9.08 -1.22 -12.86
N SER A 312 -8.31 -1.09 -11.81
CA SER A 312 -7.00 -1.75 -11.69
C SER A 312 -7.03 -3.27 -11.55
N ILE A 313 -8.19 -3.91 -11.35
CA ILE A 313 -8.31 -5.37 -11.51
C ILE A 313 -7.89 -5.81 -12.93
N THR A 314 -7.99 -4.91 -13.94
CA THR A 314 -7.41 -5.09 -15.27
C THR A 314 -5.96 -5.59 -15.24
N LYS A 315 -5.17 -5.17 -14.25
CA LYS A 315 -3.76 -5.56 -14.14
C LYS A 315 -3.58 -7.07 -13.96
N THR A 316 -4.51 -7.74 -13.28
CA THR A 316 -4.46 -9.20 -13.11
C THR A 316 -4.66 -9.92 -14.45
N PHE A 317 -5.51 -9.39 -15.32
CA PHE A 317 -5.69 -9.89 -16.69
C PHE A 317 -4.42 -9.63 -17.53
N THR A 318 -3.82 -8.46 -17.43
CA THR A 318 -2.56 -8.14 -18.13
C THR A 318 -1.41 -9.04 -17.65
N GLY A 319 -1.35 -9.33 -16.35
CA GLY A 319 -0.41 -10.29 -15.76
C GLY A 319 -0.64 -11.72 -16.31
N LEU A 320 -1.89 -12.13 -16.44
CA LEU A 320 -2.24 -13.42 -17.02
C LEU A 320 -1.91 -13.49 -18.52
N ILE A 321 -2.13 -12.42 -19.29
CA ILE A 321 -1.68 -12.34 -20.69
C ILE A 321 -0.15 -12.52 -20.77
N LEU A 322 0.62 -11.86 -19.90
CA LEU A 322 2.06 -12.06 -19.83
C LEU A 322 2.40 -13.54 -19.58
N ALA A 323 1.80 -14.15 -18.55
CA ALA A 323 2.02 -15.56 -18.24
C ALA A 323 1.67 -16.48 -19.42
N GLN A 324 0.55 -16.23 -20.10
CA GLN A 324 0.14 -16.96 -21.32
C GLN A 324 1.20 -16.87 -22.42
N MET A 325 1.66 -15.66 -22.71
CA MET A 325 2.69 -15.44 -23.76
C MET A 325 4.04 -16.05 -23.38
N VAL A 326 4.36 -16.15 -22.07
CA VAL A 326 5.54 -16.89 -21.59
C VAL A 326 5.35 -18.40 -21.77
N GLN A 327 4.22 -18.97 -21.35
CA GLN A 327 3.92 -20.40 -21.53
C GLN A 327 3.87 -20.80 -23.01
N GLN A 328 3.53 -19.87 -23.87
CA GLN A 328 3.56 -20.04 -25.32
C GLN A 328 4.96 -19.84 -25.94
N GLY A 329 5.96 -19.41 -25.17
CA GLY A 329 7.32 -19.11 -25.66
C GLY A 329 7.38 -17.88 -26.56
N THR A 330 6.42 -16.96 -26.48
CA THR A 330 6.37 -15.73 -27.28
C THR A 330 7.24 -14.63 -26.68
N VAL A 331 7.32 -14.59 -25.34
CA VAL A 331 8.17 -13.69 -24.55
C VAL A 331 8.76 -14.44 -23.35
N LYS A 332 9.70 -13.82 -22.64
CA LYS A 332 10.24 -14.28 -21.37
C LYS A 332 10.07 -13.17 -20.33
N TYR A 333 10.01 -13.53 -19.06
CA TYR A 333 9.91 -12.56 -17.96
C TYR A 333 11.09 -11.58 -17.93
N GLU A 334 12.27 -12.05 -18.31
CA GLU A 334 13.52 -11.30 -18.33
C GLU A 334 13.72 -10.46 -19.60
N ASP A 335 12.82 -10.55 -20.58
CA ASP A 335 12.94 -9.76 -21.80
C ASP A 335 12.95 -8.26 -21.48
N PRO A 336 13.96 -7.51 -21.94
CA PRO A 336 14.00 -6.07 -21.76
C PRO A 336 12.86 -5.39 -22.51
N VAL A 337 12.13 -4.52 -21.82
CA VAL A 337 10.97 -3.78 -22.39
C VAL A 337 11.33 -3.07 -23.70
N ARG A 338 12.52 -2.50 -23.79
CA ARG A 338 13.02 -1.80 -25.00
C ARG A 338 13.00 -2.68 -26.25
N GLU A 339 13.31 -3.96 -26.10
CA GLU A 339 13.40 -4.91 -27.25
C GLU A 339 12.04 -5.30 -27.82
N LEU A 340 10.99 -5.05 -27.05
CA LEU A 340 9.60 -5.32 -27.44
C LEU A 340 8.87 -4.08 -28.00
N LEU A 341 9.49 -2.92 -27.91
CA LEU A 341 9.00 -1.68 -28.50
C LEU A 341 9.40 -1.57 -29.98
N PRO A 342 8.71 -0.76 -30.80
CA PRO A 342 9.13 -0.50 -32.17
C PRO A 342 10.59 -0.01 -32.22
N ALA A 343 11.35 -0.51 -33.19
CA ALA A 343 12.77 -0.19 -33.30
C ALA A 343 13.03 1.31 -33.32
N GLY A 344 14.04 1.76 -32.56
CA GLY A 344 14.39 3.17 -32.45
C GLY A 344 13.51 4.00 -31.50
N THR A 345 12.55 3.39 -30.81
CA THR A 345 11.70 4.12 -29.85
C THR A 345 12.51 4.67 -28.68
N ILE A 346 13.47 3.88 -28.14
CA ILE A 346 14.29 4.25 -26.97
C ILE A 346 15.71 3.74 -27.19
N SER A 347 16.72 4.55 -26.78
CA SER A 347 18.11 4.14 -26.77
C SER A 347 18.37 3.11 -25.67
N LYS A 348 19.34 2.20 -25.92
CA LYS A 348 19.78 1.24 -24.91
C LYS A 348 20.46 1.98 -23.76
N PRO A 349 20.00 1.80 -22.52
CA PRO A 349 20.63 2.43 -21.36
C PRO A 349 21.99 1.76 -21.05
N THR A 350 22.82 2.45 -20.29
CA THR A 350 24.01 1.85 -19.67
C THR A 350 23.59 1.11 -18.41
N GLY A 351 23.85 -0.21 -18.32
CA GLY A 351 23.51 -1.03 -17.16
C GLY A 351 22.25 -1.88 -17.36
N SER A 352 21.58 -2.21 -16.26
CA SER A 352 20.40 -3.08 -16.27
C SER A 352 19.18 -2.37 -16.87
N GLU A 353 18.38 -3.12 -17.60
CA GLU A 353 17.13 -2.65 -18.21
C GLU A 353 15.90 -3.12 -17.43
N ILE A 354 14.81 -2.36 -17.50
CA ILE A 354 13.51 -2.78 -16.99
C ILE A 354 13.02 -3.97 -17.82
N THR A 355 12.61 -5.04 -17.13
CA THR A 355 12.09 -6.27 -17.73
C THR A 355 10.57 -6.34 -17.66
N LEU A 356 9.96 -7.31 -18.34
CA LEU A 356 8.52 -7.58 -18.22
C LEU A 356 8.13 -7.96 -16.80
N LEU A 357 8.99 -8.73 -16.10
CA LEU A 357 8.77 -9.09 -14.70
C LEU A 357 8.77 -7.87 -13.78
N ASP A 358 9.71 -6.95 -13.96
CA ASP A 358 9.77 -5.72 -13.17
C ASP A 358 8.46 -4.89 -13.29
N LEU A 359 7.89 -4.82 -14.51
CA LEU A 359 6.60 -4.16 -14.72
C LEU A 359 5.46 -4.89 -14.00
N ALA A 360 5.39 -6.22 -14.17
CA ALA A 360 4.31 -7.05 -13.64
C ALA A 360 4.31 -7.16 -12.11
N THR A 361 5.45 -7.00 -11.46
CA THR A 361 5.61 -7.02 -10.01
C THR A 361 5.69 -5.64 -9.37
N GLN A 362 5.50 -4.55 -10.14
CA GLN A 362 5.59 -3.16 -9.66
C GLN A 362 6.99 -2.76 -9.15
N HIS A 363 8.06 -3.38 -9.69
CA HIS A 363 9.46 -3.12 -9.33
C HIS A 363 10.26 -2.47 -10.47
N SER A 364 9.56 -1.80 -11.38
CA SER A 364 10.22 -1.13 -12.51
C SER A 364 10.90 0.20 -12.15
N GLY A 365 10.55 0.80 -11.01
CA GLY A 365 10.97 2.16 -10.67
C GLY A 365 10.29 3.27 -11.49
N LEU A 366 9.35 2.92 -12.38
CA LEU A 366 8.57 3.91 -13.12
C LEU A 366 7.55 4.59 -12.17
N PRO A 367 7.28 5.90 -12.35
CA PRO A 367 6.33 6.62 -11.50
C PRO A 367 4.91 6.06 -11.64
N ARG A 368 4.00 6.48 -10.73
CA ARG A 368 2.58 6.10 -10.80
C ARG A 368 1.95 6.50 -12.13
N MET A 369 2.20 7.73 -12.58
CA MET A 369 1.73 8.32 -13.83
C MET A 369 2.88 8.95 -14.60
N PRO A 370 2.82 9.02 -15.93
CA PRO A 370 3.86 9.70 -16.71
C PRO A 370 3.82 11.22 -16.50
N ASP A 371 4.98 11.87 -16.48
CA ASP A 371 5.10 13.31 -16.24
C ASP A 371 4.53 14.19 -17.38
N ASN A 372 4.32 13.61 -18.55
CA ASN A 372 3.67 14.26 -19.68
C ASN A 372 2.15 13.97 -19.77
N PHE A 373 1.55 13.47 -18.68
CA PHE A 373 0.11 13.22 -18.60
C PHE A 373 -0.64 14.54 -18.40
N ALA A 374 -1.14 15.08 -19.49
CA ALA A 374 -1.85 16.36 -19.55
C ALA A 374 -3.15 16.19 -20.35
N PRO A 375 -4.24 15.71 -19.71
CA PRO A 375 -5.49 15.41 -20.40
C PRO A 375 -6.17 16.68 -20.93
N ALA A 376 -6.62 16.62 -22.18
CA ALA A 376 -7.44 17.68 -22.78
C ALA A 376 -8.86 17.69 -22.18
N ASN A 377 -9.39 16.52 -21.83
CA ASN A 377 -10.69 16.36 -21.16
C ASN A 377 -10.49 15.73 -19.77
N LYS A 378 -10.73 16.50 -18.71
CA LYS A 378 -10.56 16.03 -17.33
C LYS A 378 -11.60 14.99 -16.91
N ALA A 379 -12.77 14.95 -17.55
CA ALA A 379 -13.78 13.93 -17.27
C ALA A 379 -13.41 12.55 -17.86
N ASN A 380 -12.65 12.55 -18.98
CA ASN A 380 -12.11 11.33 -19.60
C ASN A 380 -10.59 11.47 -19.79
N PRO A 381 -9.81 11.41 -18.70
CA PRO A 381 -8.44 11.93 -18.68
C PRO A 381 -7.44 11.06 -19.47
N TYR A 382 -7.79 9.83 -19.80
CA TYR A 382 -6.89 8.90 -20.49
C TYR A 382 -7.14 8.81 -22.01
N ALA A 383 -8.24 9.36 -22.51
CA ALA A 383 -8.69 9.19 -23.88
C ALA A 383 -7.70 9.66 -24.94
N ASP A 384 -6.91 10.68 -24.62
CA ASP A 384 -5.92 11.27 -25.51
C ASP A 384 -4.47 10.85 -25.19
N TYR A 385 -4.27 9.90 -24.26
CA TYR A 385 -2.94 9.40 -23.91
C TYR A 385 -2.59 8.16 -24.75
N ASP A 386 -2.11 8.41 -25.97
CA ASP A 386 -1.79 7.43 -27.00
C ASP A 386 -0.35 6.86 -26.90
N ALA A 387 -0.03 5.88 -27.77
CA ALA A 387 1.31 5.28 -27.81
C ALA A 387 2.43 6.30 -28.12
N PRO A 388 2.27 7.28 -29.06
CA PRO A 388 3.23 8.38 -29.24
C PRO A 388 3.57 9.14 -27.95
N ARG A 389 2.59 9.48 -27.12
CA ARG A 389 2.80 10.16 -25.83
C ARG A 389 3.52 9.26 -24.82
N LEU A 390 3.13 8.00 -24.72
CA LEU A 390 3.85 7.00 -23.89
C LEU A 390 5.32 6.89 -24.34
N TYR A 391 5.58 6.79 -25.64
CA TYR A 391 6.97 6.70 -26.14
C TYR A 391 7.75 7.99 -25.94
N ALA A 392 7.11 9.15 -25.98
CA ALA A 392 7.74 10.43 -25.64
C ALA A 392 8.16 10.49 -24.16
N PHE A 393 7.29 10.04 -23.26
CA PHE A 393 7.62 9.88 -21.84
C PHE A 393 8.82 8.94 -21.66
N LEU A 394 8.80 7.75 -22.27
CA LEU A 394 9.86 6.76 -22.13
C LEU A 394 11.21 7.23 -22.71
N ARG A 395 11.23 8.05 -23.79
CA ARG A 395 12.45 8.67 -24.30
C ARG A 395 13.10 9.62 -23.30
N LYS A 396 12.30 10.33 -22.51
CA LYS A 396 12.76 11.25 -21.47
C LYS A 396 13.16 10.50 -20.20
N GLN A 397 12.31 9.58 -19.73
CA GLN A 397 12.50 8.83 -18.50
C GLN A 397 13.61 7.78 -18.61
N GLY A 398 13.72 7.14 -19.79
CA GLY A 398 14.54 5.95 -19.98
C GLY A 398 13.87 4.67 -19.47
N VAL A 399 14.49 3.54 -19.78
CA VAL A 399 14.10 2.20 -19.32
C VAL A 399 15.27 1.48 -18.63
N GLY A 400 16.22 2.22 -18.11
CA GLY A 400 17.29 1.72 -17.26
C GLY A 400 16.84 1.62 -15.81
N LYS A 401 17.42 0.66 -15.06
CA LYS A 401 17.22 0.56 -13.61
C LYS A 401 18.55 0.46 -12.89
N THR A 402 18.61 0.99 -11.66
CA THR A 402 19.77 0.86 -10.77
C THR A 402 19.42 -0.10 -9.65
N GLY A 403 20.11 -1.23 -9.58
CA GLY A 403 19.82 -2.28 -8.61
C GLY A 403 18.44 -2.92 -8.82
N GLN A 404 17.84 -3.37 -7.74
CA GLN A 404 16.43 -3.84 -7.70
C GLN A 404 15.59 -2.71 -7.08
N PRO A 405 14.76 -2.01 -7.85
CA PRO A 405 13.87 -0.97 -7.29
C PRO A 405 12.93 -1.55 -6.25
N ALA A 406 12.57 -0.76 -5.24
CA ALA A 406 11.53 -1.11 -4.29
C ALA A 406 10.16 -1.16 -4.98
N TYR A 407 9.20 -1.83 -4.33
CA TYR A 407 7.81 -1.83 -4.80
C TYR A 407 7.28 -0.40 -4.96
N LEU A 408 6.80 -0.10 -6.16
CA LEU A 408 6.18 1.20 -6.47
C LEU A 408 5.01 0.98 -7.44
N TYR A 409 3.79 1.15 -6.93
CA TYR A 409 2.60 0.99 -7.75
C TYR A 409 2.58 1.96 -8.93
N SER A 410 2.57 1.43 -10.16
CA SER A 410 2.73 2.18 -11.38
C SER A 410 1.65 1.85 -12.42
N ASN A 411 0.76 2.79 -12.71
CA ASN A 411 -0.18 2.67 -13.82
C ASN A 411 0.55 2.75 -15.17
N VAL A 412 1.56 3.63 -15.29
CA VAL A 412 2.35 3.69 -16.53
C VAL A 412 3.15 2.40 -16.74
N GLY A 413 3.62 1.75 -15.67
CA GLY A 413 4.28 0.45 -15.76
C GLY A 413 3.38 -0.63 -16.35
N TYR A 414 2.16 -0.78 -15.86
CA TYR A 414 1.19 -1.75 -16.39
C TYR A 414 0.61 -1.35 -17.75
N GLY A 415 0.43 -0.06 -18.00
CA GLY A 415 0.09 0.43 -19.35
C GLY A 415 1.18 0.04 -20.35
N LEU A 416 2.44 0.27 -20.00
CA LEU A 416 3.58 -0.13 -20.82
C LEU A 416 3.63 -1.65 -21.01
N LEU A 417 3.38 -2.45 -19.97
CA LEU A 417 3.30 -3.90 -20.08
C LEU A 417 2.25 -4.32 -21.11
N GLY A 418 1.02 -3.82 -20.99
CA GLY A 418 -0.04 -4.08 -21.97
C GLY A 418 0.34 -3.67 -23.41
N GLN A 419 0.97 -2.49 -23.55
CA GLN A 419 1.42 -1.96 -24.83
C GLN A 419 2.49 -2.84 -25.50
N VAL A 420 3.52 -3.28 -24.76
CA VAL A 420 4.61 -4.10 -25.34
C VAL A 420 4.13 -5.50 -25.67
N LEU A 421 3.22 -6.09 -24.89
CA LEU A 421 2.60 -7.38 -25.21
C LEU A 421 1.74 -7.28 -26.48
N ALA A 422 0.98 -6.19 -26.62
CA ALA A 422 0.19 -5.90 -27.82
C ALA A 422 1.09 -5.74 -29.06
N VAL A 423 2.16 -4.94 -28.97
CA VAL A 423 3.15 -4.78 -30.05
C VAL A 423 3.78 -6.12 -30.41
N ARG A 424 4.20 -6.92 -29.42
CA ARG A 424 4.84 -8.22 -29.64
C ARG A 424 3.92 -9.24 -30.31
N SER A 425 2.61 -9.20 -29.98
CA SER A 425 1.60 -10.08 -30.60
C SER A 425 1.14 -9.60 -31.99
N GLY A 426 1.45 -8.36 -32.39
CA GLY A 426 0.93 -7.72 -33.59
C GLY A 426 -0.56 -7.37 -33.50
N MET A 427 -1.13 -7.32 -32.31
CA MET A 427 -2.55 -7.07 -32.05
C MET A 427 -2.73 -5.78 -31.22
N LYS A 428 -3.96 -5.23 -31.20
CA LYS A 428 -4.35 -4.24 -30.21
C LYS A 428 -4.63 -4.93 -28.86
N TYR A 429 -4.47 -4.20 -27.75
CA TYR A 429 -4.70 -4.76 -26.42
C TYR A 429 -6.11 -5.37 -26.22
N PRO A 430 -7.22 -4.77 -26.71
CA PRO A 430 -8.55 -5.39 -26.61
C PRO A 430 -8.62 -6.76 -27.30
N ASP A 431 -8.03 -6.89 -28.48
CA ASP A 431 -8.02 -8.15 -29.25
C ASP A 431 -7.12 -9.20 -28.60
N LEU A 432 -5.99 -8.76 -28.01
CA LEU A 432 -5.09 -9.63 -27.26
C LEU A 432 -5.76 -10.15 -25.99
N LEU A 433 -6.44 -9.30 -25.21
CA LEU A 433 -7.23 -9.70 -24.05
C LEU A 433 -8.29 -10.76 -24.45
N LYS A 434 -9.03 -10.47 -25.50
CA LYS A 434 -10.06 -11.39 -25.99
C LYS A 434 -9.47 -12.76 -26.32
N LYS A 435 -8.39 -12.80 -27.10
CA LYS A 435 -7.74 -14.03 -27.58
C LYS A 435 -7.13 -14.84 -26.43
N GLU A 436 -6.36 -14.19 -25.56
CA GLU A 436 -5.54 -14.88 -24.56
C GLU A 436 -6.31 -15.24 -23.29
N VAL A 437 -7.40 -14.50 -22.95
CA VAL A 437 -8.12 -14.68 -21.69
C VAL A 437 -9.63 -14.82 -21.89
N SER A 438 -10.31 -13.83 -22.50
CA SER A 438 -11.77 -13.81 -22.50
C SER A 438 -12.39 -14.97 -23.26
N ASP A 439 -11.93 -15.27 -24.48
CA ASP A 439 -12.45 -16.40 -25.28
C ASP A 439 -12.14 -17.77 -24.64
N PRO A 440 -10.90 -18.05 -24.17
CA PRO A 440 -10.59 -19.32 -23.50
C PRO A 440 -11.41 -19.59 -22.24
N LEU A 441 -11.76 -18.55 -21.49
CA LEU A 441 -12.58 -18.64 -20.26
C LEU A 441 -14.07 -18.40 -20.51
N ASN A 442 -14.47 -18.11 -21.75
CA ASN A 442 -15.86 -17.76 -22.12
C ASN A 442 -16.41 -16.55 -21.34
N LEU A 443 -15.57 -15.51 -21.13
CA LEU A 443 -15.95 -14.26 -20.48
C LEU A 443 -16.57 -13.33 -21.54
N VAL A 444 -17.85 -13.48 -21.79
CA VAL A 444 -18.54 -12.85 -22.94
C VAL A 444 -18.75 -11.35 -22.78
N ASP A 445 -18.75 -10.87 -21.56
CA ASP A 445 -18.95 -9.45 -21.20
C ASP A 445 -17.69 -8.77 -20.67
N THR A 446 -16.55 -9.47 -20.69
CA THR A 446 -15.24 -8.91 -20.28
C THR A 446 -14.51 -8.37 -21.50
N THR A 447 -14.48 -7.05 -21.62
CA THR A 447 -13.95 -6.35 -22.80
C THR A 447 -13.44 -4.94 -22.46
N VAL A 448 -12.66 -4.35 -23.37
CA VAL A 448 -12.30 -2.93 -23.33
C VAL A 448 -13.30 -2.07 -24.12
N ILE A 449 -13.83 -2.61 -25.20
CA ILE A 449 -14.74 -1.90 -26.12
C ILE A 449 -16.11 -2.55 -26.07
N LEU A 450 -17.10 -1.82 -25.59
CA LEU A 450 -18.48 -2.32 -25.47
C LEU A 450 -19.18 -2.37 -26.84
N SER A 451 -19.85 -3.48 -27.12
CA SER A 451 -20.86 -3.55 -28.17
C SER A 451 -22.12 -2.77 -27.80
N ALA A 452 -23.01 -2.51 -28.75
CA ALA A 452 -24.28 -1.82 -28.50
C ALA A 452 -25.14 -2.51 -27.42
N ALA A 453 -25.16 -3.86 -27.42
CA ALA A 453 -25.89 -4.64 -26.41
C ALA A 453 -25.27 -4.54 -25.02
N GLN A 454 -23.95 -4.48 -24.94
CA GLN A 454 -23.23 -4.28 -23.68
C GLN A 454 -23.38 -2.85 -23.18
N GLN A 455 -23.36 -1.85 -24.08
CA GLN A 455 -23.57 -0.46 -23.71
C GLN A 455 -24.94 -0.22 -23.05
N ALA A 456 -25.97 -0.96 -23.45
CA ALA A 456 -27.30 -0.87 -22.84
C ALA A 456 -27.37 -1.38 -21.39
N ARG A 457 -26.38 -2.19 -20.96
CA ARG A 457 -26.24 -2.74 -19.60
C ARG A 457 -25.13 -2.07 -18.79
N PHE A 458 -24.43 -1.14 -19.40
CA PHE A 458 -23.34 -0.43 -18.74
C PHE A 458 -23.88 0.58 -17.75
N MET A 459 -23.52 0.43 -16.47
CA MET A 459 -23.99 1.28 -15.40
C MET A 459 -23.44 2.71 -15.55
N GLN A 460 -24.27 3.71 -15.22
CA GLN A 460 -23.78 5.07 -15.05
C GLN A 460 -22.87 5.13 -13.81
N GLY A 461 -21.64 5.56 -13.96
CA GLY A 461 -20.72 5.78 -12.84
C GLY A 461 -21.07 7.05 -12.05
N HIS A 462 -20.67 7.07 -10.76
CA HIS A 462 -20.86 8.22 -9.87
C HIS A 462 -19.53 8.63 -9.23
N ASP A 463 -19.31 9.94 -9.12
CA ASP A 463 -18.18 10.48 -8.36
C ASP A 463 -18.43 10.37 -6.84
N GLY A 464 -17.45 10.77 -6.02
CA GLY A 464 -17.54 10.70 -4.56
C GLY A 464 -18.64 11.58 -3.95
N ASP A 465 -19.21 12.50 -4.72
CA ASP A 465 -20.31 13.38 -4.32
C ASP A 465 -21.68 12.89 -4.83
N GLY A 466 -21.69 11.73 -5.53
CA GLY A 466 -22.90 11.12 -6.09
C GLY A 466 -23.32 11.68 -7.46
N ASN A 467 -22.53 12.56 -8.09
CA ASN A 467 -22.82 13.05 -9.41
C ASN A 467 -22.44 12.03 -10.48
N GLY A 468 -23.13 12.07 -11.63
CA GLY A 468 -22.78 11.21 -12.75
C GLY A 468 -21.36 11.48 -13.27
N ALA A 469 -20.53 10.43 -13.31
CA ALA A 469 -19.16 10.47 -13.79
C ALA A 469 -19.06 9.91 -15.21
N HIS A 470 -18.12 10.46 -16.00
CA HIS A 470 -17.81 9.92 -17.32
C HIS A 470 -16.99 8.64 -17.20
N ALA A 471 -17.32 7.64 -18.02
CA ALA A 471 -16.49 6.44 -18.14
C ALA A 471 -15.11 6.77 -18.71
N TRP A 472 -14.08 6.03 -18.30
CA TRP A 472 -12.72 6.25 -18.79
C TRP A 472 -12.39 5.40 -20.01
N ASP A 473 -11.87 6.03 -21.04
CA ASP A 473 -11.33 5.35 -22.21
C ASP A 473 -9.80 5.40 -22.14
N LEU A 474 -9.17 4.24 -22.03
CA LEU A 474 -7.72 4.14 -21.97
C LEU A 474 -7.21 3.56 -23.28
N ASP A 475 -6.22 4.22 -23.88
CA ASP A 475 -5.51 3.73 -25.08
C ASP A 475 -4.16 3.10 -24.71
N ALA A 476 -3.08 3.88 -24.69
CA ALA A 476 -1.74 3.35 -24.37
C ALA A 476 -1.60 2.79 -22.94
N LEU A 477 -2.49 3.18 -22.05
CA LEU A 477 -2.54 2.68 -20.67
C LEU A 477 -3.64 1.63 -20.44
N ALA A 478 -4.21 1.04 -21.50
CA ALA A 478 -5.30 0.07 -21.40
C ALA A 478 -4.99 -1.11 -20.47
N GLY A 479 -3.77 -1.63 -20.50
CA GLY A 479 -3.33 -2.72 -19.62
C GLY A 479 -3.32 -2.40 -18.12
N ALA A 480 -3.50 -1.13 -17.75
CA ALA A 480 -3.55 -0.69 -16.36
C ALA A 480 -4.97 -0.62 -15.79
N GLY A 481 -6.03 -0.44 -16.64
CA GLY A 481 -7.33 -0.14 -16.07
C GLY A 481 -8.53 -0.07 -17.03
N ALA A 482 -8.43 -0.55 -18.27
CA ALA A 482 -9.45 -0.31 -19.28
C ALA A 482 -10.59 -1.34 -19.34
N ILE A 483 -10.50 -2.45 -18.62
CA ILE A 483 -11.48 -3.55 -18.74
C ILE A 483 -12.81 -3.17 -18.08
N ARG A 484 -13.88 -3.55 -18.78
CA ARG A 484 -15.27 -3.53 -18.32
C ARG A 484 -15.76 -4.98 -18.23
N SER A 485 -16.52 -5.31 -17.19
CA SER A 485 -16.97 -6.68 -16.95
C SER A 485 -18.25 -6.72 -16.13
N THR A 486 -18.82 -7.91 -15.99
CA THR A 486 -19.96 -8.24 -15.09
C THR A 486 -19.47 -9.06 -13.91
N ALA A 487 -20.26 -9.13 -12.84
CA ALA A 487 -19.97 -10.01 -11.71
C ALA A 487 -20.00 -11.50 -12.13
N VAL A 488 -20.81 -11.87 -13.13
CA VAL A 488 -20.86 -13.24 -13.66
C VAL A 488 -19.54 -13.64 -14.31
N ASP A 489 -19.00 -12.81 -15.21
CA ASP A 489 -17.71 -13.08 -15.84
C ASP A 489 -16.57 -13.06 -14.81
N MET A 490 -16.61 -12.13 -13.83
CA MET A 490 -15.61 -12.07 -12.78
C MET A 490 -15.63 -13.30 -11.87
N VAL A 491 -16.80 -13.87 -11.57
CA VAL A 491 -16.91 -15.15 -10.86
C VAL A 491 -16.27 -16.28 -11.67
N ALA A 492 -16.52 -16.35 -12.96
CA ALA A 492 -15.87 -17.35 -13.82
C ALA A 492 -14.35 -17.18 -13.89
N TYR A 493 -13.88 -15.93 -13.92
CA TYR A 493 -12.45 -15.61 -13.84
C TYR A 493 -11.83 -16.05 -12.50
N LEU A 494 -12.50 -15.77 -11.38
CA LEU A 494 -12.04 -16.15 -10.05
C LEU A 494 -12.09 -17.65 -9.81
N GLU A 495 -13.12 -18.34 -10.32
CA GLU A 495 -13.21 -19.82 -10.29
C GLU A 495 -12.02 -20.45 -11.04
N ALA A 496 -11.65 -19.89 -12.21
CA ALA A 496 -10.47 -20.33 -12.93
C ALA A 496 -9.17 -20.12 -12.14
N ASN A 497 -9.08 -19.02 -11.35
CA ASN A 497 -7.94 -18.75 -10.47
C ASN A 497 -7.92 -19.69 -9.24
N LEU A 498 -9.08 -20.08 -8.71
CA LEU A 498 -9.17 -21.06 -7.61
C LEU A 498 -8.79 -22.47 -8.08
N HIS A 499 -9.31 -22.90 -9.22
CA HIS A 499 -9.27 -24.28 -9.68
C HIS A 499 -8.65 -24.44 -11.09
N PRO A 500 -7.44 -23.96 -11.33
CA PRO A 500 -6.83 -24.01 -12.66
C PRO A 500 -6.63 -25.44 -13.19
N ASP A 501 -6.51 -26.43 -12.31
CA ASP A 501 -6.29 -27.84 -12.68
C ASP A 501 -7.54 -28.53 -13.26
N VAL A 502 -8.72 -28.08 -12.87
CA VAL A 502 -9.99 -28.68 -13.28
C VAL A 502 -10.78 -27.80 -14.24
N LEU A 503 -10.12 -26.78 -14.78
CA LEU A 503 -10.71 -25.79 -15.66
C LEU A 503 -11.32 -26.45 -16.90
N LYS A 504 -12.63 -26.26 -17.11
CA LYS A 504 -13.33 -26.73 -18.31
C LYS A 504 -13.07 -25.78 -19.47
N LEU A 505 -12.11 -26.13 -20.31
CA LEU A 505 -11.74 -25.32 -21.46
C LEU A 505 -12.79 -25.43 -22.55
N MET A 506 -13.21 -24.28 -23.09
CA MET A 506 -14.23 -24.21 -24.14
C MET A 506 -13.70 -24.57 -25.54
N SER A 507 -12.38 -24.69 -25.69
CA SER A 507 -11.76 -25.02 -26.97
C SER A 507 -10.44 -25.79 -26.77
N SER A 508 -9.92 -26.37 -27.88
CA SER A 508 -8.60 -26.97 -27.95
C SER A 508 -7.56 -26.03 -28.56
N SER A 509 -7.82 -24.72 -28.55
CA SER A 509 -6.86 -23.72 -29.02
C SER A 509 -5.54 -23.78 -28.25
N ARG A 510 -4.48 -23.15 -28.76
CA ARG A 510 -3.20 -23.06 -28.06
C ARG A 510 -3.38 -22.31 -26.75
N GLU A 511 -4.11 -21.20 -26.78
CA GLU A 511 -4.41 -20.34 -25.65
C GLU A 511 -5.14 -21.13 -24.55
N ALA A 512 -6.17 -21.88 -24.90
CA ALA A 512 -6.90 -22.72 -23.94
C ALA A 512 -5.98 -23.78 -23.29
N ARG A 513 -5.11 -24.44 -24.07
CA ARG A 513 -4.21 -25.47 -23.52
C ARG A 513 -3.14 -24.94 -22.58
N THR A 514 -2.65 -23.72 -22.78
CA THR A 514 -1.60 -23.13 -21.92
C THR A 514 -2.19 -22.41 -20.71
N LEU A 515 -3.48 -22.08 -20.72
CA LEU A 515 -4.13 -21.24 -19.71
C LEU A 515 -4.02 -21.78 -18.26
N PRO A 516 -4.24 -23.07 -17.96
CA PRO A 516 -4.11 -23.58 -16.59
C PRO A 516 -2.71 -23.38 -16.01
N ALA A 517 -1.68 -23.59 -16.82
CA ALA A 517 -0.29 -23.37 -16.40
C ALA A 517 0.00 -21.86 -16.23
N ALA A 518 -0.53 -21.01 -17.11
CA ALA A 518 -0.36 -19.56 -17.01
C ALA A 518 -1.06 -18.97 -15.79
N ILE A 519 -2.24 -19.46 -15.41
CA ILE A 519 -2.93 -19.03 -14.19
C ILE A 519 -2.08 -19.38 -12.97
N LYS A 520 -1.59 -20.61 -12.84
CA LYS A 520 -0.71 -21.00 -11.73
C LYS A 520 0.54 -20.16 -11.66
N ASP A 521 1.17 -19.93 -12.82
CA ASP A 521 2.38 -19.12 -12.94
C ASP A 521 2.12 -17.64 -12.53
N SER A 522 0.93 -17.12 -12.79
CA SER A 522 0.54 -15.76 -12.37
C SER A 522 0.42 -15.61 -10.85
N HIS A 523 0.21 -16.71 -10.12
CA HIS A 523 0.13 -16.73 -8.66
C HIS A 523 1.48 -16.91 -7.96
N GLU A 524 2.52 -17.35 -8.68
CA GLU A 524 3.86 -17.49 -8.11
C GLU A 524 4.31 -16.18 -7.49
N LEU A 525 4.65 -16.23 -6.18
CA LEU A 525 5.07 -15.05 -5.43
C LEU A 525 6.50 -14.67 -5.83
N ARG A 526 6.67 -13.52 -6.44
CA ARG A 526 7.91 -13.12 -7.10
C ARG A 526 8.65 -12.00 -6.40
N ALA A 527 7.94 -11.21 -5.59
CA ALA A 527 8.53 -10.06 -4.91
C ALA A 527 7.73 -9.66 -3.67
N ASP A 528 8.31 -8.79 -2.86
CA ASP A 528 7.63 -8.14 -1.75
C ASP A 528 6.73 -7.00 -2.26
N ALA A 529 5.59 -6.80 -1.59
CA ALA A 529 4.68 -5.70 -1.82
C ALA A 529 4.57 -4.82 -0.57
N MET A 530 3.68 -3.83 -0.59
CA MET A 530 3.48 -2.94 0.57
C MET A 530 2.93 -3.71 1.78
N GLY A 531 3.31 -3.27 2.99
CA GLY A 531 2.71 -3.76 4.24
C GLY A 531 3.02 -5.22 4.56
N GLY A 532 4.17 -5.77 4.16
CA GLY A 532 4.54 -7.15 4.42
C GLY A 532 3.89 -8.18 3.48
N GLN A 533 3.05 -7.71 2.56
CA GLN A 533 2.44 -8.56 1.54
C GLN A 533 3.46 -8.99 0.48
N LYS A 534 3.09 -9.97 -0.32
CA LYS A 534 3.83 -10.45 -1.49
C LYS A 534 3.04 -10.13 -2.77
N ILE A 535 3.69 -10.24 -3.91
CA ILE A 535 3.05 -10.04 -5.21
C ILE A 535 3.45 -11.13 -6.21
N GLY A 536 2.44 -11.64 -6.93
CA GLY A 536 2.61 -12.43 -8.14
C GLY A 536 2.63 -11.52 -9.38
N LEU A 537 1.97 -11.93 -10.46
CA LEU A 537 1.74 -11.04 -11.60
C LEU A 537 0.45 -10.23 -11.37
N ALA A 538 0.58 -9.05 -10.80
CA ALA A 538 -0.47 -8.15 -10.28
C ALA A 538 -1.14 -8.59 -8.97
N TRP A 539 -1.37 -9.87 -8.76
CA TRP A 539 -2.06 -10.34 -7.57
C TRP A 539 -1.24 -10.03 -6.31
N ASN A 540 -1.79 -9.20 -5.41
CA ASN A 540 -1.27 -9.04 -4.06
C ASN A 540 -1.64 -10.28 -3.24
N TYR A 541 -0.76 -10.69 -2.34
CA TYR A 541 -0.94 -11.86 -1.48
C TYR A 541 -0.73 -11.48 -0.02
N ILE A 542 -1.70 -11.84 0.81
CA ILE A 542 -1.65 -11.65 2.27
C ILE A 542 -1.18 -12.96 2.89
N PRO A 543 0.06 -13.03 3.42
CA PRO A 543 0.62 -14.27 3.98
C PRO A 543 -0.20 -14.83 5.15
N GLU A 544 -0.78 -13.95 5.97
CA GLU A 544 -1.51 -14.30 7.17
C GLU A 544 -2.77 -15.13 6.88
N THR A 545 -3.48 -14.77 5.82
CA THR A 545 -4.73 -15.44 5.43
C THR A 545 -4.57 -16.39 4.27
N GLY A 546 -3.53 -16.23 3.47
CA GLY A 546 -3.35 -16.97 2.21
C GLY A 546 -4.22 -16.44 1.07
N THR A 547 -4.67 -15.19 1.17
CA THR A 547 -5.61 -14.58 0.23
C THR A 547 -4.87 -13.76 -0.84
N TYR A 548 -5.18 -14.02 -2.10
CA TYR A 548 -4.83 -13.16 -3.23
C TYR A 548 -5.91 -12.11 -3.43
N TRP A 549 -5.54 -10.88 -3.75
CA TRP A 549 -6.49 -9.80 -3.96
C TRP A 549 -5.98 -8.72 -4.90
N HIS A 550 -6.90 -8.00 -5.49
CA HIS A 550 -6.65 -6.73 -6.16
C HIS A 550 -7.92 -5.88 -6.11
N ASN A 551 -7.77 -4.58 -5.93
CA ASN A 551 -8.87 -3.62 -6.04
C ASN A 551 -8.78 -2.79 -7.32
N GLY A 552 -9.83 -2.05 -7.62
CA GLY A 552 -9.88 -1.17 -8.77
C GLY A 552 -10.68 0.08 -8.50
N ALA A 553 -10.27 1.17 -9.16
CA ALA A 553 -11.04 2.40 -9.17
C ALA A 553 -10.84 3.15 -10.49
N THR A 554 -11.88 3.84 -10.91
CA THR A 554 -11.90 4.82 -11.99
C THR A 554 -12.63 6.08 -11.53
N GLY A 555 -12.94 7.00 -12.43
CA GLY A 555 -13.64 8.24 -12.09
C GLY A 555 -15.07 8.05 -11.55
N GLY A 556 -15.70 6.90 -11.83
CA GLY A 556 -17.07 6.63 -11.42
C GLY A 556 -17.33 5.23 -10.87
N TYR A 557 -16.29 4.43 -10.67
CA TYR A 557 -16.46 3.03 -10.26
C TYR A 557 -15.38 2.64 -9.26
N SER A 558 -15.71 1.67 -8.40
CA SER A 558 -14.77 0.97 -7.55
C SER A 558 -15.07 -0.53 -7.55
N SER A 559 -14.05 -1.34 -7.32
CA SER A 559 -14.15 -2.80 -7.39
C SER A 559 -13.16 -3.46 -6.45
N TYR A 560 -13.46 -4.68 -6.03
CA TYR A 560 -12.57 -5.51 -5.22
C TYR A 560 -12.73 -6.97 -5.64
N ALA A 561 -11.62 -7.67 -5.85
CA ALA A 561 -11.61 -9.09 -6.20
C ALA A 561 -10.58 -9.82 -5.34
N PHE A 562 -10.94 -10.99 -4.85
CA PHE A 562 -10.08 -11.80 -4.01
C PHE A 562 -10.37 -13.30 -4.19
N PHE A 563 -9.39 -14.13 -3.87
CA PHE A 563 -9.55 -15.57 -3.78
C PHE A 563 -8.56 -16.19 -2.80
N ASN A 564 -8.95 -17.29 -2.18
CA ASN A 564 -8.14 -18.03 -1.24
C ASN A 564 -8.12 -19.52 -1.63
N PRO A 565 -7.08 -19.99 -2.32
CA PRO A 565 -7.02 -21.38 -2.77
C PRO A 565 -6.98 -22.40 -1.64
N LYS A 566 -6.45 -22.00 -0.47
CA LYS A 566 -6.35 -22.90 0.69
C LYS A 566 -7.69 -23.10 1.38
N ALA A 567 -8.49 -22.04 1.46
CA ALA A 567 -9.81 -22.05 2.11
C ALA A 567 -10.96 -22.29 1.10
N ASP A 568 -10.64 -22.36 -0.19
CA ASP A 568 -11.54 -22.67 -1.29
C ASP A 568 -12.73 -21.72 -1.39
N TYR A 569 -12.42 -20.40 -1.40
CA TYR A 569 -13.41 -19.36 -1.65
C TYR A 569 -12.86 -18.21 -2.47
N ALA A 570 -13.75 -17.50 -3.14
CA ALA A 570 -13.45 -16.27 -3.86
C ALA A 570 -14.63 -15.29 -3.80
N GLY A 571 -14.34 -14.01 -4.07
CA GLY A 571 -15.38 -12.99 -4.14
C GLY A 571 -14.98 -11.82 -5.03
N VAL A 572 -16.01 -11.17 -5.58
CA VAL A 572 -15.88 -9.92 -6.34
C VAL A 572 -17.00 -8.97 -5.97
N VAL A 573 -16.65 -7.70 -5.89
CA VAL A 573 -17.57 -6.57 -5.68
C VAL A 573 -17.35 -5.58 -6.81
N LEU A 574 -18.41 -5.22 -7.53
CA LEU A 574 -18.42 -4.20 -8.58
C LEU A 574 -19.42 -3.11 -8.21
N LEU A 575 -18.96 -1.90 -8.06
CA LEU A 575 -19.74 -0.76 -7.60
C LEU A 575 -19.63 0.40 -8.60
N ASN A 576 -20.73 1.01 -8.99
CA ASN A 576 -20.74 2.18 -9.89
C ASN A 576 -20.61 3.52 -9.15
N GLU A 577 -19.77 3.55 -8.15
CA GLU A 577 -19.34 4.74 -7.43
C GLU A 577 -17.84 4.68 -7.17
N THR A 578 -17.14 5.80 -7.35
CA THR A 578 -15.70 5.87 -7.12
C THR A 578 -15.34 5.89 -5.64
N ILE A 579 -14.04 5.92 -5.33
CA ILE A 579 -13.51 6.07 -3.98
C ILE A 579 -13.92 7.43 -3.41
N GLY A 580 -14.65 7.42 -2.32
CA GLY A 580 -15.04 8.62 -1.58
C GLY A 580 -13.99 9.07 -0.56
N GLU A 581 -14.31 10.09 0.25
CA GLU A 581 -13.43 10.62 1.30
C GLU A 581 -13.08 9.59 2.38
N MET A 582 -14.00 8.65 2.64
CA MET A 582 -13.83 7.56 3.62
C MET A 582 -13.17 6.30 3.03
N GLY A 583 -12.54 6.39 1.86
CA GLY A 583 -11.95 5.24 1.18
C GLY A 583 -12.93 4.52 0.22
N SER A 584 -12.53 3.34 -0.23
CA SER A 584 -13.32 2.51 -1.15
C SER A 584 -14.37 1.69 -0.40
N PHE A 585 -15.64 1.93 -0.72
CA PHE A 585 -16.72 1.12 -0.13
C PHE A 585 -16.74 -0.29 -0.74
N ALA A 586 -16.30 -0.45 -2.00
CA ALA A 586 -16.15 -1.77 -2.61
C ALA A 586 -15.10 -2.62 -1.87
N ASP A 587 -13.99 -2.02 -1.43
CA ASP A 587 -12.95 -2.71 -0.64
C ASP A 587 -13.54 -3.19 0.70
N ARG A 588 -14.25 -2.32 1.42
CA ARG A 588 -14.90 -2.67 2.70
C ARG A 588 -15.91 -3.80 2.54
N ILE A 589 -16.76 -3.76 1.49
CA ILE A 589 -17.70 -4.85 1.20
C ILE A 589 -16.94 -6.14 0.88
N GLY A 590 -15.86 -6.06 0.10
CA GLY A 590 -15.05 -7.22 -0.28
C GLY A 590 -14.35 -7.87 0.91
N GLU A 591 -13.76 -7.06 1.79
CA GLU A 591 -13.16 -7.52 3.06
C GLU A 591 -14.21 -8.18 3.95
N HIS A 592 -15.36 -7.54 4.16
CA HIS A 592 -16.50 -8.09 4.91
C HIS A 592 -16.95 -9.46 4.36
N ILE A 593 -17.09 -9.58 3.03
CA ILE A 593 -17.45 -10.86 2.39
C ILE A 593 -16.38 -11.92 2.67
N GLY A 594 -15.11 -11.57 2.52
CA GLY A 594 -14.00 -12.49 2.81
C GLY A 594 -14.02 -12.99 4.25
N GLU A 595 -14.30 -12.12 5.21
CA GLU A 595 -14.42 -12.42 6.63
C GLU A 595 -15.65 -13.30 6.93
N ARG A 596 -16.80 -13.02 6.30
CA ARG A 596 -18.00 -13.87 6.39
C ARG A 596 -17.77 -15.27 5.79
N LEU A 597 -17.04 -15.36 4.66
CA LEU A 597 -16.67 -16.65 4.05
C LEU A 597 -15.68 -17.43 4.94
N ALA A 598 -14.78 -16.73 5.61
CA ALA A 598 -13.81 -17.33 6.53
C ALA A 598 -14.38 -17.66 7.92
N GLY A 599 -15.56 -17.14 8.29
CA GLY A 599 -16.14 -17.30 9.62
C GLY A 599 -15.41 -16.50 10.70
N THR A 600 -14.78 -15.39 10.34
CA THR A 600 -14.08 -14.48 11.26
C THR A 600 -14.95 -13.25 11.58
N PRO A 601 -14.58 -12.43 12.60
CA PRO A 601 -15.23 -11.15 12.83
C PRO A 601 -15.21 -10.31 11.56
N ALA A 602 -16.36 -9.82 11.12
CA ALA A 602 -16.49 -9.08 9.87
C ALA A 602 -16.56 -7.56 10.12
N ILE A 603 -15.94 -6.76 9.24
CA ILE A 603 -15.95 -5.31 9.32
C ILE A 603 -17.39 -4.78 9.29
N ASP A 604 -17.77 -3.91 10.23
CA ASP A 604 -19.10 -3.31 10.29
C ASP A 604 -19.31 -2.33 9.13
N LEU A 605 -20.19 -2.68 8.19
CA LEU A 605 -20.50 -1.86 7.01
C LEU A 605 -21.39 -0.65 7.31
N THR A 606 -21.89 -0.52 8.53
CA THR A 606 -22.80 0.60 8.93
C THR A 606 -22.04 1.79 9.51
N LYS A 607 -20.72 1.65 9.77
CA LYS A 607 -19.88 2.65 10.47
C LYS A 607 -18.67 3.11 9.66
#